data_5d6d8ac1dc6446bec9ff0f308f2a8054
#
_entry.id   5d6d8ac1dc6446bec9ff0f308f2a8054
#
_cell.length_a   1.000
_cell.length_b   1.000
_cell.length_c   1.000
_cell.angle_alpha   90.00
_cell.angle_beta   90.00
_cell.angle_gamma   90.00
#
_symmetry.space_group_name_H-M   'P 1'
#
loop_
_entity.id
_entity.type
_entity.pdbx_description
1 polymer ?
#
loop_
_entity_poly.entity_id
_entity_poly.type
_entity_poly.pdbx_seq_one_letter_code
_entity_poly.pdbx_strand_id
1 'polypeptide(L)'
;MNHNPIPAHKQNNKHTFYFDDYDDNLYTKMSKAVYTAYKDGNGGELDGNPPKMASIASSSAMTFNIIGNDPVDIHNDYSISSSVNASTVNIPKGKYKIEYEKKLFPINKGNSPSHLDAFLWCEENKTGIFCEMKNFEWLSPPSSALSEGYCDEKYYFKNKNSNNSNLLDAFHVFRPLIDIFENKHVPPLRNSLKSKYAVYDAWQMIKHTLAIYNQTSFSVKNHLEKSKNVDSIAGSYENIILLNVVNDIPDSWIRDQKTRNEYSARKVKEQNEAKDFIDTMTDPKNKLIDLFKNDCKAGFQMAYVSAKEFADIIGVTGARREFLRDRYFG
;
A
#
# COMPACT_ATOMS: atom_id res chain seq x y z
N MET A 1 21.61 -20.83 9.61
CA MET A 1 22.45 -19.69 10.05
C MET A 1 21.68 -18.97 11.15
N ASN A 2 22.27 -18.81 12.34
CA ASN A 2 21.60 -18.09 13.42
C ASN A 2 21.66 -16.58 13.13
N HIS A 3 20.60 -16.04 12.53
CA HIS A 3 20.44 -14.60 12.33
C HIS A 3 19.90 -13.96 13.62
N ASN A 4 20.73 -13.84 14.62
CA ASN A 4 20.41 -12.95 15.74
C ASN A 4 20.57 -11.50 15.25
N PRO A 5 19.58 -10.62 15.46
CA PRO A 5 19.75 -9.21 15.17
C PRO A 5 20.92 -8.68 16.01
N ILE A 6 21.96 -8.20 15.35
CA ILE A 6 23.07 -7.54 16.01
C ILE A 6 22.55 -6.17 16.45
N PRO A 7 22.68 -5.80 17.75
CA PRO A 7 22.31 -4.46 18.17
C PRO A 7 23.10 -3.44 17.34
N ALA A 8 22.42 -2.58 16.65
CA ALA A 8 23.05 -1.58 15.81
C ALA A 8 24.02 -0.71 16.62
N HIS A 9 25.24 -0.60 16.18
CA HIS A 9 26.26 0.28 16.78
C HIS A 9 25.97 1.78 16.60
N LYS A 10 24.87 2.15 15.90
CA LYS A 10 24.40 3.53 15.77
C LYS A 10 22.91 3.61 16.07
N GLN A 11 22.60 3.97 17.30
CA GLN A 11 21.27 4.45 17.69
C GLN A 11 21.02 5.79 17.00
N ASN A 12 20.19 5.79 15.96
CA ASN A 12 19.43 7.00 15.65
C ASN A 12 18.46 7.24 16.79
N ASN A 13 18.07 8.49 17.07
CA ASN A 13 17.18 8.92 18.17
C ASN A 13 15.77 8.26 18.18
N LYS A 14 15.55 7.18 17.42
CA LYS A 14 14.28 6.48 17.23
C LYS A 14 14.27 5.03 17.66
N HIS A 15 15.24 4.55 18.42
CA HIS A 15 15.28 3.15 18.91
C HIS A 15 15.09 2.06 17.83
N THR A 16 15.50 2.33 16.59
CA THR A 16 15.37 1.36 15.50
C THR A 16 16.64 0.52 15.42
N PHE A 17 16.47 -0.79 15.34
CA PHE A 17 17.57 -1.73 15.16
C PHE A 17 17.83 -1.96 13.67
N TYR A 18 19.13 -1.95 13.31
CA TYR A 18 19.58 -2.19 11.95
C TYR A 18 20.55 -3.38 11.93
N PHE A 19 20.54 -4.10 10.82
CA PHE A 19 21.64 -5.00 10.46
C PHE A 19 22.78 -4.19 9.87
N ASP A 20 23.99 -4.74 9.86
CA ASP A 20 25.15 -4.09 9.24
C ASP A 20 24.98 -3.97 7.72
N ASP A 21 24.37 -5.00 7.10
CA ASP A 21 24.00 -5.02 5.70
C ASP A 21 22.51 -5.33 5.55
N TYR A 22 21.84 -4.79 4.53
CA TYR A 22 20.44 -5.11 4.24
C TYR A 22 20.28 -6.58 3.83
N ASP A 23 21.30 -7.23 3.21
CA ASP A 23 21.26 -8.66 2.86
C ASP A 23 21.06 -9.53 4.10
N ASP A 24 21.53 -9.11 5.28
CA ASP A 24 21.32 -9.82 6.55
C ASP A 24 19.87 -9.76 7.06
N ASN A 25 19.10 -8.79 6.57
CA ASN A 25 17.67 -8.66 6.86
C ASN A 25 16.78 -9.46 5.88
N LEU A 26 17.36 -10.03 4.82
CA LEU A 26 16.63 -10.72 3.78
C LEU A 26 16.76 -12.25 3.88
N TYR A 27 15.66 -12.95 3.56
CA TYR A 27 15.67 -14.41 3.47
C TYR A 27 16.61 -14.92 2.37
N THR A 28 16.67 -14.22 1.26
CA THR A 28 17.53 -14.51 0.10
C THR A 28 18.00 -13.22 -0.54
N LYS A 29 19.07 -13.29 -1.31
CA LYS A 29 19.56 -12.14 -2.06
C LYS A 29 18.56 -11.71 -3.15
N MET A 30 18.43 -10.41 -3.34
CA MET A 30 17.65 -9.86 -4.44
C MET A 30 18.26 -10.22 -5.79
N SER A 31 17.41 -10.54 -6.76
CA SER A 31 17.81 -10.57 -8.17
C SER A 31 18.19 -9.14 -8.62
N LYS A 32 18.96 -9.05 -9.73
CA LYS A 32 19.33 -7.75 -10.29
C LYS A 32 18.10 -6.89 -10.61
N ALA A 33 17.02 -7.50 -11.10
CA ALA A 33 15.78 -6.78 -11.42
C ALA A 33 15.12 -6.19 -10.18
N VAL A 34 14.99 -6.97 -9.10
CA VAL A 34 14.42 -6.52 -7.82
C VAL A 34 15.29 -5.43 -7.18
N TYR A 35 16.62 -5.65 -7.16
CA TYR A 35 17.57 -4.63 -6.67
C TYR A 35 17.40 -3.30 -7.41
N THR A 36 17.32 -3.35 -8.75
CA THR A 36 17.12 -2.15 -9.57
C THR A 36 15.79 -1.46 -9.24
N ALA A 37 14.69 -2.21 -9.05
CA ALA A 37 13.41 -1.64 -8.68
C ALA A 37 13.48 -0.84 -7.37
N TYR A 38 14.11 -1.39 -6.32
CA TYR A 38 14.31 -0.69 -5.05
C TYR A 38 15.31 0.47 -5.17
N LYS A 39 16.35 0.34 -5.98
CA LYS A 39 17.35 1.39 -6.20
C LYS A 39 16.77 2.58 -6.94
N ASP A 40 15.93 2.34 -7.93
CA ASP A 40 15.27 3.37 -8.74
C ASP A 40 13.95 3.86 -8.07
N GLY A 41 13.54 3.20 -7.00
CA GLY A 41 12.44 3.63 -6.13
C GLY A 41 12.75 4.99 -5.48
N ASN A 42 11.73 5.84 -5.29
CA ASN A 42 11.93 7.14 -4.65
C ASN A 42 11.95 7.03 -3.11
N GLY A 43 11.73 5.85 -2.56
CA GLY A 43 11.77 5.58 -1.13
C GLY A 43 13.18 5.69 -0.52
N GLY A 44 14.22 5.52 -1.36
CA GLY A 44 15.62 5.49 -0.91
C GLY A 44 15.88 4.31 0.02
N GLU A 45 15.25 3.16 -0.26
CA GLU A 45 15.28 1.97 0.59
C GLU A 45 16.69 1.37 0.73
N LEU A 46 17.47 1.47 -0.35
CA LEU A 46 18.87 1.03 -0.40
C LEU A 46 19.86 2.15 -0.13
N ASP A 47 19.39 3.36 0.17
CA ASP A 47 20.24 4.52 0.44
C ASP A 47 20.50 4.70 1.94
N GLY A 48 21.64 5.33 2.26
CA GLY A 48 22.05 5.59 3.63
C GLY A 48 23.10 4.62 4.16
N ASN A 49 23.52 4.84 5.39
CA ASN A 49 24.45 3.97 6.10
C ASN A 49 24.06 3.89 7.58
N PRO A 50 23.39 2.82 8.03
CA PRO A 50 22.91 1.71 7.21
C PRO A 50 21.74 2.11 6.31
N PRO A 51 21.45 1.34 5.23
CA PRO A 51 20.29 1.55 4.38
C PRO A 51 18.98 1.32 5.16
N LYS A 52 17.87 1.96 4.72
CA LYS A 52 16.57 1.76 5.37
C LYS A 52 16.13 0.30 5.37
N MET A 53 16.37 -0.43 4.28
CA MET A 53 16.03 -1.85 4.16
C MET A 53 16.81 -2.75 5.15
N ALA A 54 17.92 -2.28 5.71
CA ALA A 54 18.62 -2.98 6.80
C ALA A 54 17.89 -2.85 8.16
N SER A 55 16.88 -1.99 8.27
CA SER A 55 16.08 -1.88 9.49
C SER A 55 15.20 -3.11 9.69
N ILE A 56 15.16 -3.64 10.91
CA ILE A 56 14.20 -4.70 11.31
C ILE A 56 12.74 -4.25 11.12
N ALA A 57 12.49 -2.93 11.15
CA ALA A 57 11.18 -2.34 10.97
C ALA A 57 10.84 -2.05 9.48
N SER A 58 11.71 -2.38 8.54
CA SER A 58 11.50 -2.08 7.13
C SER A 58 10.32 -2.84 6.54
N SER A 59 9.33 -2.12 6.03
CA SER A 59 8.22 -2.68 5.24
C SER A 59 8.73 -3.25 3.91
N SER A 60 9.69 -2.58 3.26
CA SER A 60 10.29 -3.05 2.01
C SER A 60 11.03 -4.38 2.18
N ALA A 61 11.80 -4.55 3.28
CA ALA A 61 12.41 -5.84 3.60
C ALA A 61 11.36 -6.92 3.86
N MET A 62 10.30 -6.61 4.60
CA MET A 62 9.19 -7.53 4.85
C MET A 62 8.50 -7.92 3.54
N THR A 63 8.22 -6.96 2.68
CA THR A 63 7.60 -7.16 1.36
C THR A 63 8.42 -8.15 0.53
N PHE A 64 9.72 -7.91 0.41
CA PHE A 64 10.61 -8.80 -0.33
C PHE A 64 10.71 -10.20 0.34
N ASN A 65 10.82 -10.27 1.65
CA ASN A 65 10.88 -11.54 2.38
C ASN A 65 9.62 -12.38 2.20
N ILE A 66 8.45 -11.75 2.10
CA ILE A 66 7.18 -12.45 1.84
C ILE A 66 7.05 -12.86 0.37
N ILE A 67 7.32 -11.98 -0.57
CA ILE A 67 7.07 -12.20 -2.01
C ILE A 67 8.26 -12.88 -2.72
N GLY A 68 9.49 -12.35 -2.61
CA GLY A 68 10.73 -12.89 -3.18
C GLY A 68 11.05 -12.44 -4.59
N ASN A 69 11.88 -13.24 -5.27
CA ASN A 69 12.38 -12.91 -6.63
C ASN A 69 11.51 -13.41 -7.76
N ASP A 70 10.76 -14.49 -7.52
CA ASP A 70 10.05 -15.24 -8.55
C ASP A 70 8.57 -14.87 -8.61
N PRO A 71 7.92 -15.06 -9.76
CA PRO A 71 6.47 -14.93 -9.85
C PRO A 71 5.75 -15.75 -8.77
N VAL A 72 4.68 -15.18 -8.24
CA VAL A 72 3.85 -15.83 -7.23
C VAL A 72 2.83 -16.75 -7.90
N ASP A 73 2.74 -17.99 -7.45
CA ASP A 73 1.74 -18.94 -7.92
C ASP A 73 0.66 -19.15 -6.84
N ILE A 74 -0.50 -18.56 -7.05
CA ILE A 74 -1.66 -18.72 -6.18
C ILE A 74 -2.45 -19.94 -6.66
N HIS A 75 -2.30 -21.06 -5.97
CA HIS A 75 -2.81 -22.36 -6.42
C HIS A 75 -4.33 -22.50 -6.33
N ASN A 76 -4.97 -21.79 -5.41
CA ASN A 76 -6.42 -21.84 -5.19
C ASN A 76 -7.00 -20.44 -5.12
N ASP A 77 -8.26 -20.29 -5.50
CA ASP A 77 -9.01 -19.06 -5.23
C ASP A 77 -9.05 -18.82 -3.72
N TYR A 78 -8.76 -17.60 -3.31
CA TYR A 78 -8.73 -17.22 -1.90
C TYR A 78 -9.75 -16.13 -1.61
N SER A 79 -10.52 -16.31 -0.52
CA SER A 79 -11.51 -15.34 -0.08
C SER A 79 -11.07 -14.69 1.23
N ILE A 80 -10.69 -13.42 1.19
CA ILE A 80 -10.41 -12.64 2.39
C ILE A 80 -11.72 -12.20 3.02
N SER A 81 -12.01 -12.71 4.22
CA SER A 81 -13.27 -12.46 4.94
C SER A 81 -13.07 -11.94 6.36
N SER A 82 -11.97 -11.24 6.59
CA SER A 82 -11.70 -10.63 7.90
C SER A 82 -12.79 -9.63 8.29
N SER A 83 -13.07 -9.52 9.60
CA SER A 83 -14.07 -8.58 10.14
C SER A 83 -13.73 -7.10 9.91
N VAL A 84 -12.50 -6.82 9.48
CA VAL A 84 -12.04 -5.48 9.08
C VAL A 84 -12.54 -5.11 7.68
N ASN A 85 -12.86 -6.08 6.82
CA ASN A 85 -13.27 -5.81 5.46
C ASN A 85 -14.79 -5.62 5.35
N ALA A 86 -15.21 -4.67 4.53
CA ALA A 86 -16.64 -4.39 4.26
C ALA A 86 -17.36 -5.55 3.57
N SER A 87 -16.61 -6.30 2.76
CA SER A 87 -17.12 -7.44 2.00
C SER A 87 -16.00 -8.45 1.79
N THR A 88 -16.36 -9.66 1.41
CA THR A 88 -15.39 -10.67 0.98
C THR A 88 -14.66 -10.19 -0.28
N VAL A 89 -13.33 -10.20 -0.23
CA VAL A 89 -12.47 -9.89 -1.38
C VAL A 89 -11.92 -11.20 -1.92
N ASN A 90 -12.13 -11.45 -3.21
CA ASN A 90 -11.72 -12.69 -3.85
C ASN A 90 -10.44 -12.47 -4.66
N ILE A 91 -9.42 -13.26 -4.36
CA ILE A 91 -8.17 -13.33 -5.10
C ILE A 91 -8.20 -14.61 -5.93
N PRO A 92 -8.29 -14.50 -7.26
CA PRO A 92 -8.30 -15.68 -8.13
C PRO A 92 -6.96 -16.42 -8.12
N LYS A 93 -7.01 -17.73 -8.27
CA LYS A 93 -5.82 -18.54 -8.55
C LYS A 93 -5.16 -18.09 -9.85
N GLY A 94 -3.84 -18.26 -9.93
CA GLY A 94 -3.09 -17.92 -11.14
C GLY A 94 -1.63 -17.62 -10.86
N LYS A 95 -0.87 -17.47 -11.95
CA LYS A 95 0.54 -17.10 -11.88
C LYS A 95 0.70 -15.59 -12.01
N TYR A 96 1.07 -14.95 -10.92
CA TYR A 96 1.20 -13.50 -10.81
C TYR A 96 2.64 -13.07 -11.04
N LYS A 97 2.86 -12.19 -12.00
CA LYS A 97 4.12 -11.45 -12.14
C LYS A 97 4.21 -10.38 -11.06
N ILE A 98 5.42 -9.95 -10.72
CA ILE A 98 5.67 -9.02 -9.61
C ILE A 98 6.42 -7.80 -10.13
N GLU A 99 6.03 -6.63 -9.62
CA GLU A 99 6.77 -5.39 -9.74
C GLU A 99 6.85 -4.73 -8.35
N TYR A 100 8.05 -4.45 -7.87
CA TYR A 100 8.30 -3.73 -6.62
C TYR A 100 8.34 -2.23 -6.86
N GLU A 101 8.06 -1.44 -5.83
CA GLU A 101 8.09 0.03 -5.90
C GLU A 101 7.28 0.59 -7.07
N LYS A 102 6.08 0.04 -7.28
CA LYS A 102 5.22 0.43 -8.41
C LYS A 102 4.86 1.89 -8.35
N LYS A 103 5.32 2.66 -9.35
CA LYS A 103 5.06 4.09 -9.47
C LYS A 103 3.75 4.34 -10.19
N LEU A 104 2.83 5.04 -9.54
CA LEU A 104 1.55 5.47 -10.10
C LEU A 104 1.36 6.97 -9.86
N PHE A 105 0.68 7.66 -10.77
CA PHE A 105 0.50 9.11 -10.68
C PHE A 105 -0.93 9.48 -10.30
N PRO A 106 -1.15 10.02 -9.08
CA PRO A 106 -2.50 10.29 -8.61
C PRO A 106 -3.17 11.52 -9.24
N ILE A 107 -2.37 12.54 -9.63
CA ILE A 107 -2.86 13.78 -10.25
C ILE A 107 -1.87 14.32 -11.27
N ASN A 108 -2.33 15.18 -12.18
CA ASN A 108 -1.51 15.77 -13.24
C ASN A 108 -0.44 16.75 -12.75
N LYS A 109 -0.57 17.26 -11.53
CA LYS A 109 0.41 18.19 -10.96
C LYS A 109 1.30 17.50 -9.95
N GLY A 110 2.58 17.86 -10.03
CA GLY A 110 3.59 17.35 -9.13
C GLY A 110 4.33 16.16 -9.71
N ASN A 111 5.56 16.02 -9.29
CA ASN A 111 6.45 14.99 -9.77
C ASN A 111 6.53 13.78 -8.82
N SER A 112 5.72 13.79 -7.75
CA SER A 112 5.74 12.73 -6.74
C SER A 112 4.70 11.66 -7.10
N PRO A 113 5.12 10.52 -7.63
CA PRO A 113 4.23 9.40 -7.83
C PRO A 113 3.74 8.85 -6.48
N SER A 114 2.67 8.07 -6.51
CA SER A 114 2.31 7.16 -5.46
C SER A 114 3.15 5.90 -5.64
N HIS A 115 3.84 5.46 -4.61
CA HIS A 115 4.62 4.23 -4.62
C HIS A 115 3.84 3.17 -3.85
N LEU A 116 3.64 2.03 -4.48
CA LEU A 116 3.12 0.84 -3.84
C LEU A 116 4.29 -0.12 -3.62
N ASP A 117 4.37 -0.72 -2.46
CA ASP A 117 5.47 -1.63 -2.10
C ASP A 117 5.58 -2.80 -3.08
N ALA A 118 4.44 -3.34 -3.51
CA ALA A 118 4.39 -4.39 -4.53
C ALA A 118 3.13 -4.29 -5.39
N PHE A 119 3.27 -4.76 -6.62
CA PHE A 119 2.19 -4.95 -7.56
C PHE A 119 2.30 -6.36 -8.16
N LEU A 120 1.23 -7.16 -7.99
CA LEU A 120 1.12 -8.50 -8.53
C LEU A 120 0.05 -8.51 -9.61
N TRP A 121 0.32 -9.12 -10.76
CA TRP A 121 -0.64 -9.15 -11.84
C TRP A 121 -0.62 -10.45 -12.62
N CYS A 122 -1.81 -10.92 -12.96
CA CYS A 122 -2.06 -12.15 -13.70
C CYS A 122 -2.77 -11.83 -15.02
N GLU A 123 -2.17 -12.22 -16.14
CA GLU A 123 -2.74 -12.01 -17.47
C GLU A 123 -3.95 -12.89 -17.72
N GLU A 124 -3.91 -14.14 -17.23
CA GLU A 124 -4.93 -15.15 -17.51
C GLU A 124 -6.30 -14.77 -16.95
N ASN A 125 -6.32 -14.31 -15.71
CA ASN A 125 -7.57 -13.90 -15.02
C ASN A 125 -7.75 -12.38 -14.95
N LYS A 126 -6.86 -11.61 -15.62
CA LYS A 126 -6.87 -10.15 -15.70
C LYS A 126 -7.04 -9.47 -14.34
N THR A 127 -6.32 -9.95 -13.35
CA THR A 127 -6.34 -9.40 -11.99
C THR A 127 -5.05 -8.64 -11.69
N GLY A 128 -5.18 -7.41 -11.19
CA GLY A 128 -4.09 -6.61 -10.64
C GLY A 128 -4.28 -6.43 -9.13
N ILE A 129 -3.28 -6.83 -8.34
CA ILE A 129 -3.25 -6.71 -6.89
C ILE A 129 -2.19 -5.67 -6.52
N PHE A 130 -2.62 -4.56 -5.97
CA PHE A 130 -1.80 -3.44 -5.54
C PHE A 130 -1.62 -3.52 -4.03
N CYS A 131 -0.38 -3.69 -3.56
CA CYS A 131 -0.08 -3.93 -2.15
C CYS A 131 0.63 -2.74 -1.52
N GLU A 132 0.06 -2.23 -0.44
CA GLU A 132 0.71 -1.35 0.51
C GLU A 132 1.02 -2.16 1.77
N MET A 133 2.30 -2.22 2.14
CA MET A 133 2.79 -3.07 3.23
C MET A 133 3.18 -2.21 4.44
N LYS A 134 2.72 -2.57 5.62
CA LYS A 134 3.07 -1.90 6.88
C LYS A 134 3.66 -2.90 7.85
N ASN A 135 4.94 -2.74 8.16
CA ASN A 135 5.59 -3.58 9.18
C ASN A 135 5.32 -3.00 10.59
N PHE A 136 6.03 -1.94 10.97
CA PHE A 136 5.85 -1.28 12.28
C PHE A 136 5.46 0.18 12.16
N GLU A 137 5.31 0.70 10.96
CA GLU A 137 4.99 2.11 10.70
C GLU A 137 3.67 2.53 11.33
N TRP A 138 2.69 1.63 11.38
CA TRP A 138 1.39 1.87 12.01
C TRP A 138 1.47 2.09 13.54
N LEU A 139 2.61 1.75 14.17
CA LEU A 139 2.87 2.12 15.57
C LEU A 139 3.12 3.61 15.76
N SER A 140 3.42 4.34 14.70
CA SER A 140 3.56 5.78 14.69
C SER A 140 2.31 6.45 14.08
N PRO A 141 1.99 7.69 14.45
CA PRO A 141 0.93 8.42 13.76
C PRO A 141 1.23 8.53 12.26
N PRO A 142 0.19 8.50 11.39
CA PRO A 142 0.36 8.74 9.97
C PRO A 142 1.08 10.06 9.72
N SER A 143 2.05 10.04 8.80
CA SER A 143 2.97 11.18 8.62
C SER A 143 2.46 12.23 7.64
N SER A 144 1.45 11.93 6.82
CA SER A 144 1.08 12.77 5.69
C SER A 144 -0.40 13.10 5.62
N ALA A 145 -0.70 14.39 5.62
CA ALA A 145 -1.93 14.88 5.02
C ALA A 145 -1.78 14.92 3.49
N LEU A 146 -2.89 14.83 2.76
CA LEU A 146 -2.90 15.11 1.33
C LEU A 146 -2.46 16.56 1.08
N SER A 147 -1.66 16.78 0.04
CA SER A 147 -1.34 18.14 -0.38
C SER A 147 -2.57 18.82 -0.96
N GLU A 148 -2.64 20.17 -0.90
CA GLU A 148 -3.74 20.98 -1.45
C GLU A 148 -4.09 20.59 -2.91
N GLY A 149 -3.12 20.10 -3.66
CA GLY A 149 -3.34 19.66 -5.05
C GLY A 149 -4.37 18.55 -5.21
N TYR A 150 -4.59 17.73 -4.19
CA TYR A 150 -5.64 16.69 -4.23
C TYR A 150 -7.06 17.29 -4.03
N CYS A 151 -7.15 18.47 -3.47
CA CYS A 151 -8.39 19.14 -3.13
C CYS A 151 -8.79 20.22 -4.12
N ASP A 152 -8.00 20.48 -5.16
CA ASP A 152 -8.20 21.55 -6.11
C ASP A 152 -8.47 20.99 -7.52
N GLU A 153 -9.66 21.25 -8.01
CA GLU A 153 -10.17 20.82 -9.31
C GLU A 153 -9.20 21.11 -10.47
N LYS A 154 -8.47 22.24 -10.42
CA LYS A 154 -7.51 22.62 -11.49
C LYS A 154 -6.39 21.60 -11.72
N TYR A 155 -6.08 20.74 -10.74
CA TYR A 155 -5.05 19.70 -10.88
C TYR A 155 -5.55 18.44 -11.55
N TYR A 156 -6.86 18.24 -11.57
CA TYR A 156 -7.53 17.19 -12.34
C TYR A 156 -7.74 17.62 -13.80
N PHE A 157 -7.79 18.97 -14.07
CA PHE A 157 -8.13 19.57 -15.37
C PHE A 157 -7.03 20.48 -15.90
N LYS A 158 -5.94 19.97 -16.38
CA LYS A 158 -4.85 20.85 -16.86
C LYS A 158 -5.02 21.38 -18.27
N ASN A 159 -6.00 20.95 -19.06
CA ASN A 159 -6.24 21.48 -20.41
C ASN A 159 -7.67 22.00 -20.55
N LYS A 160 -7.80 23.33 -20.53
CA LYS A 160 -9.07 24.04 -20.79
C LYS A 160 -9.72 23.70 -22.16
N ASN A 161 -9.02 22.98 -23.03
CA ASN A 161 -9.45 22.64 -24.38
C ASN A 161 -9.84 21.18 -24.58
N SER A 162 -9.86 20.34 -23.56
CA SER A 162 -10.32 18.97 -23.69
C SER A 162 -11.72 18.84 -23.08
N ASN A 163 -12.67 18.41 -23.88
CA ASN A 163 -14.02 17.99 -23.47
C ASN A 163 -13.99 16.73 -22.57
N ASN A 164 -13.07 16.66 -21.60
CA ASN A 164 -12.93 15.52 -20.72
C ASN A 164 -13.83 15.66 -19.49
N SER A 165 -15.11 15.40 -19.70
CA SER A 165 -16.11 15.25 -18.63
C SER A 165 -15.69 14.23 -17.57
N ASN A 166 -14.89 13.21 -17.91
CA ASN A 166 -14.62 12.06 -17.06
C ASN A 166 -13.58 12.32 -15.96
N LEU A 167 -12.61 13.22 -16.15
CA LEU A 167 -11.74 13.64 -15.04
C LEU A 167 -12.49 14.48 -14.01
N LEU A 168 -13.53 15.19 -14.45
CA LEU A 168 -14.45 15.90 -13.57
C LEU A 168 -15.22 14.91 -12.71
N ASP A 169 -15.65 13.79 -13.28
CA ASP A 169 -16.35 12.74 -12.56
C ASP A 169 -15.46 12.13 -11.46
N ALA A 170 -14.17 11.90 -11.77
CA ALA A 170 -13.21 11.45 -10.76
C ALA A 170 -13.07 12.48 -9.62
N PHE A 171 -12.89 13.76 -9.94
CA PHE A 171 -12.81 14.80 -8.92
C PHE A 171 -14.09 14.83 -8.05
N HIS A 172 -15.26 14.77 -8.66
CA HIS A 172 -16.53 14.76 -7.94
C HIS A 172 -16.75 13.52 -7.06
N VAL A 173 -16.12 12.39 -7.38
CA VAL A 173 -16.15 11.19 -6.52
C VAL A 173 -15.10 11.28 -5.40
N PHE A 174 -13.86 11.66 -5.72
CA PHE A 174 -12.79 11.67 -4.74
C PHE A 174 -12.86 12.86 -3.77
N ARG A 175 -13.30 14.03 -4.22
CA ARG A 175 -13.38 15.22 -3.35
C ARG A 175 -14.32 15.03 -2.16
N PRO A 176 -15.55 14.52 -2.29
CA PRO A 176 -16.39 14.21 -1.14
C PRO A 176 -15.79 13.17 -0.20
N LEU A 177 -15.10 12.14 -0.73
CA LEU A 177 -14.40 11.15 0.10
C LEU A 177 -13.29 11.82 0.92
N ILE A 178 -12.46 12.66 0.29
CA ILE A 178 -11.43 13.45 0.99
C ILE A 178 -12.07 14.31 2.08
N ASP A 179 -13.18 14.98 1.78
CA ASP A 179 -13.89 15.84 2.72
C ASP A 179 -14.45 15.09 3.95
N ILE A 180 -14.83 13.81 3.82
CA ILE A 180 -15.27 12.97 4.94
C ILE A 180 -14.12 12.76 5.93
N PHE A 181 -12.91 12.62 5.41
CA PHE A 181 -11.73 12.30 6.21
C PHE A 181 -11.00 13.55 6.73
N GLU A 182 -11.15 14.69 6.07
CA GLU A 182 -10.63 15.97 6.53
C GLU A 182 -11.58 16.64 7.54
N ASN A 183 -11.01 17.13 8.63
CA ASN A 183 -11.78 17.97 9.54
C ASN A 183 -11.87 19.41 8.97
N LYS A 184 -12.97 19.73 8.28
CA LYS A 184 -13.20 21.00 7.58
C LYS A 184 -13.12 22.26 8.46
N HIS A 185 -13.14 22.10 9.78
CA HIS A 185 -13.17 23.23 10.73
C HIS A 185 -11.79 23.69 11.20
N VAL A 186 -10.73 23.03 10.75
CA VAL A 186 -9.37 23.41 11.08
C VAL A 186 -8.69 23.92 9.83
N PRO A 187 -8.28 25.21 9.78
CA PRO A 187 -7.50 25.71 8.65
C PRO A 187 -6.26 24.82 8.42
N PRO A 188 -5.75 24.70 7.20
CA PRO A 188 -4.63 23.82 6.86
C PRO A 188 -3.31 24.36 7.40
N LEU A 189 -3.20 24.40 8.71
CA LEU A 189 -1.92 24.51 9.40
C LEU A 189 -1.32 23.10 9.42
N ARG A 190 -0.26 22.91 8.72
CA ARG A 190 0.48 21.64 8.47
C ARG A 190 0.69 20.74 9.70
N ASN A 191 0.43 21.21 10.91
CA ASN A 191 0.70 20.51 12.16
C ASN A 191 -0.53 20.28 13.05
N SER A 192 -1.75 20.58 12.60
CA SER A 192 -2.94 20.55 13.48
C SER A 192 -4.16 19.81 12.94
N LEU A 193 -4.08 19.20 11.75
CA LEU A 193 -5.15 18.37 11.22
C LEU A 193 -5.22 17.08 12.03
N LYS A 194 -6.10 17.05 13.02
CA LYS A 194 -6.56 15.80 13.61
C LYS A 194 -7.40 15.11 12.54
N SER A 195 -6.75 14.28 11.74
CA SER A 195 -7.44 13.35 10.86
C SER A 195 -8.47 12.54 11.67
N LYS A 196 -9.60 12.23 11.09
CA LYS A 196 -10.54 11.23 11.63
C LYS A 196 -9.80 9.94 11.98
N TYR A 197 -8.75 9.63 11.25
CA TYR A 197 -7.89 8.47 11.44
C TYR A 197 -6.57 8.91 12.10
N ALA A 198 -6.36 8.44 13.31
CA ALA A 198 -5.18 8.80 14.11
C ALA A 198 -4.08 7.73 14.04
N VAL A 199 -4.42 6.52 13.57
CA VAL A 199 -3.53 5.36 13.51
C VAL A 199 -3.45 4.79 12.10
N TYR A 200 -4.60 4.60 11.45
CA TYR A 200 -4.67 4.11 10.08
C TYR A 200 -4.29 5.20 9.06
N ASP A 201 -3.41 4.87 8.11
CA ASP A 201 -2.97 5.83 7.08
C ASP A 201 -3.97 5.92 5.92
N ALA A 202 -5.15 6.45 6.21
CA ALA A 202 -6.23 6.64 5.26
C ALA A 202 -5.81 7.52 4.06
N TRP A 203 -4.95 8.53 4.29
CA TRP A 203 -4.48 9.45 3.25
C TRP A 203 -3.63 8.75 2.21
N GLN A 204 -2.76 7.85 2.65
CA GLN A 204 -1.95 7.05 1.75
C GLN A 204 -2.84 6.15 0.89
N MET A 205 -3.83 5.52 1.50
CA MET A 205 -4.78 4.65 0.79
C MET A 205 -5.66 5.41 -0.22
N ILE A 206 -6.09 6.63 0.09
CA ILE A 206 -6.79 7.51 -0.88
C ILE A 206 -5.86 7.85 -2.04
N LYS A 207 -4.61 8.22 -1.75
CA LYS A 207 -3.60 8.54 -2.76
C LYS A 207 -3.36 7.35 -3.69
N HIS A 208 -3.23 6.14 -3.13
CA HIS A 208 -3.08 4.91 -3.92
C HIS A 208 -4.32 4.63 -4.78
N THR A 209 -5.52 4.75 -4.19
CA THR A 209 -6.78 4.53 -4.93
C THR A 209 -6.90 5.48 -6.11
N LEU A 210 -6.63 6.77 -5.90
CA LEU A 210 -6.65 7.78 -6.96
C LEU A 210 -5.59 7.51 -8.03
N ALA A 211 -4.40 7.09 -7.64
CA ALA A 211 -3.32 6.76 -8.56
C ALA A 211 -3.63 5.52 -9.40
N ILE A 212 -4.22 4.48 -8.79
CA ILE A 212 -4.69 3.29 -9.49
C ILE A 212 -5.77 3.67 -10.49
N TYR A 213 -6.77 4.47 -10.07
CA TYR A 213 -7.82 4.95 -10.96
C TYR A 213 -7.21 5.65 -12.18
N ASN A 214 -6.33 6.60 -11.99
CA ASN A 214 -5.73 7.37 -13.08
C ASN A 214 -4.95 6.48 -14.07
N GLN A 215 -4.26 5.45 -13.59
CA GLN A 215 -3.49 4.54 -14.43
C GLN A 215 -4.38 3.55 -15.20
N THR A 216 -5.53 3.17 -14.64
CA THR A 216 -6.42 2.17 -15.21
C THR A 216 -7.58 2.78 -16.00
N SER A 217 -7.82 4.07 -15.88
CA SER A 217 -8.90 4.80 -16.52
C SER A 217 -8.66 5.00 -18.00
N PHE A 218 -9.64 4.67 -18.83
CA PHE A 218 -9.63 4.95 -20.26
C PHE A 218 -9.68 6.46 -20.55
N SER A 219 -10.36 7.22 -19.70
CA SER A 219 -10.49 8.66 -19.86
C SER A 219 -9.19 9.40 -19.62
N VAL A 220 -8.37 8.90 -18.71
CA VAL A 220 -7.08 9.51 -18.33
C VAL A 220 -5.93 9.06 -19.23
N LYS A 221 -6.07 7.91 -19.90
CA LYS A 221 -5.03 7.29 -20.72
C LYS A 221 -4.28 8.28 -21.62
N ASN A 222 -5.01 9.01 -22.46
CA ASN A 222 -4.42 9.94 -23.42
C ASN A 222 -3.69 11.13 -22.77
N HIS A 223 -4.00 11.46 -21.52
CA HIS A 223 -3.36 12.55 -20.78
C HIS A 223 -2.07 12.12 -20.12
N LEU A 224 -2.04 10.92 -19.54
CA LEU A 224 -0.86 10.37 -18.89
C LEU A 224 0.25 10.08 -19.90
N GLU A 225 -0.09 9.45 -21.02
CA GLU A 225 0.85 9.11 -22.09
C GLU A 225 1.54 10.34 -22.68
N LYS A 226 0.82 11.45 -22.81
CA LYS A 226 1.37 12.69 -23.36
C LYS A 226 2.18 13.52 -22.38
N SER A 227 1.93 13.36 -21.07
CA SER A 227 2.49 14.30 -20.08
C SER A 227 3.75 13.81 -19.39
N LYS A 228 4.00 12.50 -19.31
CA LYS A 228 5.06 11.97 -18.42
C LYS A 228 5.77 10.71 -18.92
N ASN A 229 5.58 10.26 -20.14
CA ASN A 229 6.07 8.97 -20.62
C ASN A 229 5.68 7.78 -19.70
N VAL A 230 4.47 7.84 -19.14
CA VAL A 230 3.95 6.79 -18.27
C VAL A 230 3.01 5.93 -19.08
N ASP A 231 3.30 4.65 -19.19
CA ASP A 231 2.43 3.70 -19.84
C ASP A 231 1.12 3.54 -19.07
N SER A 232 0.01 3.80 -19.76
CA SER A 232 -1.30 3.50 -19.22
C SER A 232 -1.52 2.00 -19.19
N ILE A 233 -2.08 1.51 -18.08
CA ILE A 233 -2.52 0.12 -17.93
C ILE A 233 -4.03 -0.02 -18.07
N ALA A 234 -4.70 0.97 -18.72
CA ALA A 234 -6.13 0.93 -18.97
C ALA A 234 -6.52 -0.28 -19.83
N GLY A 235 -7.53 -1.02 -19.39
CA GLY A 235 -8.02 -2.24 -20.05
C GLY A 235 -7.17 -3.49 -19.81
N SER A 236 -6.09 -3.39 -19.04
CA SER A 236 -5.26 -4.55 -18.69
C SER A 236 -5.91 -5.47 -17.66
N TYR A 237 -6.83 -4.93 -16.84
CA TYR A 237 -7.44 -5.65 -15.71
C TYR A 237 -8.95 -5.60 -15.77
N GLU A 238 -9.58 -6.72 -15.39
CA GLU A 238 -11.02 -6.82 -15.10
C GLU A 238 -11.27 -6.78 -13.59
N ASN A 239 -10.26 -7.15 -12.78
CA ASN A 239 -10.29 -7.10 -11.33
C ASN A 239 -9.10 -6.27 -10.81
N ILE A 240 -9.39 -5.26 -10.03
CA ILE A 240 -8.40 -4.40 -9.37
C ILE A 240 -8.59 -4.54 -7.87
N ILE A 241 -7.55 -4.98 -7.18
CA ILE A 241 -7.57 -5.21 -5.74
C ILE A 241 -6.49 -4.35 -5.09
N LEU A 242 -6.88 -3.49 -4.16
CA LEU A 242 -5.95 -2.74 -3.31
C LEU A 242 -5.88 -3.40 -1.94
N LEU A 243 -4.73 -3.96 -1.62
CA LEU A 243 -4.46 -4.60 -0.34
C LEU A 243 -3.65 -3.68 0.57
N ASN A 244 -4.12 -3.48 1.78
CA ASN A 244 -3.32 -2.99 2.88
C ASN A 244 -2.88 -4.18 3.72
N VAL A 245 -1.60 -4.51 3.65
CA VAL A 245 -1.01 -5.68 4.34
C VAL A 245 -0.26 -5.18 5.56
N VAL A 246 -0.70 -5.60 6.74
CA VAL A 246 -0.18 -5.09 8.01
C VAL A 246 0.44 -6.22 8.83
N ASN A 247 1.64 -6.00 9.32
CA ASN A 247 2.28 -6.96 10.22
C ASN A 247 1.76 -6.81 11.63
N ASP A 248 1.34 -7.93 12.20
CA ASP A 248 0.93 -8.04 13.60
C ASP A 248 2.12 -8.54 14.43
N ILE A 249 2.53 -7.76 15.42
CA ILE A 249 3.56 -8.19 16.36
C ILE A 249 2.95 -9.24 17.30
N PRO A 250 3.54 -10.44 17.41
CA PRO A 250 3.06 -11.44 18.34
C PRO A 250 3.13 -10.94 19.80
N ASP A 251 2.05 -11.11 20.56
CA ASP A 251 2.00 -10.68 21.96
C ASP A 251 3.13 -11.28 22.81
N SER A 252 3.59 -12.50 22.47
CA SER A 252 4.69 -13.17 23.12
C SER A 252 6.03 -12.43 23.00
N TRP A 253 6.19 -11.56 22.00
CA TRP A 253 7.41 -10.77 21.82
C TRP A 253 7.43 -9.51 22.67
N ILE A 254 6.28 -9.07 23.18
CA ILE A 254 6.18 -7.90 24.04
C ILE A 254 6.27 -8.35 25.48
N ARG A 255 7.45 -8.16 26.09
CA ARG A 255 7.74 -8.65 27.46
C ARG A 255 6.98 -7.90 28.54
N ASP A 256 6.91 -6.58 28.41
CA ASP A 256 6.28 -5.73 29.41
C ASP A 256 4.76 -5.68 29.22
N GLN A 257 4.01 -5.92 30.31
CA GLN A 257 2.54 -5.97 30.29
C GLN A 257 1.91 -4.63 29.92
N LYS A 258 2.48 -3.52 30.36
CA LYS A 258 1.97 -2.17 30.03
C LYS A 258 2.10 -1.92 28.53
N THR A 259 3.28 -2.18 27.97
CA THR A 259 3.56 -2.06 26.54
C THR A 259 2.65 -2.97 25.73
N ARG A 260 2.39 -4.20 26.20
CA ARG A 260 1.47 -5.14 25.53
C ARG A 260 0.04 -4.59 25.50
N ASN A 261 -0.44 -4.02 26.61
CA ASN A 261 -1.77 -3.43 26.66
C ASN A 261 -1.90 -2.20 25.73
N GLU A 262 -0.88 -1.33 25.70
CA GLU A 262 -0.82 -0.18 24.80
C GLU A 262 -0.81 -0.60 23.32
N TYR A 263 -0.03 -1.63 23.01
CA TYR A 263 0.03 -2.22 21.67
C TYR A 263 -1.34 -2.79 21.25
N SER A 264 -1.95 -3.64 22.10
CA SER A 264 -3.25 -4.26 21.81
C SER A 264 -4.35 -3.20 21.62
N ALA A 265 -4.37 -2.15 22.45
CA ALA A 265 -5.32 -1.06 22.30
C ALA A 265 -5.13 -0.29 20.99
N ARG A 266 -3.86 -0.05 20.59
CA ARG A 266 -3.54 0.61 19.33
C ARG A 266 -3.91 -0.24 18.12
N LYS A 267 -3.65 -1.55 18.17
CA LYS A 267 -4.03 -2.51 17.12
C LYS A 267 -5.54 -2.53 16.90
N VAL A 268 -6.33 -2.63 17.97
CA VAL A 268 -7.80 -2.58 17.89
C VAL A 268 -8.26 -1.26 17.26
N LYS A 269 -7.63 -0.15 17.66
CA LYS A 269 -7.95 1.16 17.10
C LYS A 269 -7.63 1.23 15.60
N GLU A 270 -6.46 0.75 15.19
CA GLU A 270 -6.03 0.71 13.79
C GLU A 270 -6.99 -0.11 12.95
N GLN A 271 -7.36 -1.30 13.39
CA GLN A 271 -8.32 -2.18 12.71
C GLN A 271 -9.72 -1.56 12.59
N ASN A 272 -10.19 -0.88 13.63
CA ASN A 272 -11.48 -0.17 13.59
C ASN A 272 -11.45 1.02 12.62
N GLU A 273 -10.36 1.77 12.60
CA GLU A 273 -10.16 2.87 11.64
C GLU A 273 -10.04 2.34 10.21
N ALA A 274 -9.31 1.23 9.98
CA ALA A 274 -9.23 0.57 8.69
C ALA A 274 -10.60 0.10 8.20
N LYS A 275 -11.38 -0.52 9.09
CA LYS A 275 -12.75 -0.95 8.77
C LYS A 275 -13.62 0.23 8.35
N ASP A 276 -13.69 1.27 9.16
CA ASP A 276 -14.50 2.47 8.87
C ASP A 276 -14.07 3.11 7.55
N PHE A 277 -12.75 3.13 7.26
CA PHE A 277 -12.23 3.63 6.00
C PHE A 277 -12.69 2.77 4.82
N ILE A 278 -12.50 1.46 4.88
CA ILE A 278 -12.90 0.53 3.80
C ILE A 278 -14.41 0.60 3.58
N ASP A 279 -15.20 0.56 4.65
CA ASP A 279 -16.66 0.68 4.59
C ASP A 279 -17.05 1.98 3.87
N THR A 280 -16.39 3.10 4.21
CA THR A 280 -16.66 4.41 3.59
C THR A 280 -16.25 4.43 2.11
N MET A 281 -15.07 3.93 1.77
CA MET A 281 -14.57 3.93 0.39
C MET A 281 -15.41 3.03 -0.52
N THR A 282 -15.94 1.93 0.01
CA THR A 282 -16.71 0.94 -0.76
C THR A 282 -18.23 1.12 -0.64
N ASP A 283 -18.72 2.09 0.14
CA ASP A 283 -20.16 2.40 0.21
C ASP A 283 -20.67 2.80 -1.18
N PRO A 284 -21.70 2.11 -1.71
CA PRO A 284 -22.29 2.45 -3.02
C PRO A 284 -22.70 3.92 -3.17
N LYS A 285 -23.09 4.59 -2.07
CA LYS A 285 -23.44 6.02 -2.07
C LYS A 285 -22.28 6.92 -2.50
N ASN A 286 -21.06 6.49 -2.29
CA ASN A 286 -19.86 7.26 -2.63
C ASN A 286 -19.43 7.10 -4.09
N LYS A 287 -20.09 6.21 -4.87
CA LYS A 287 -19.90 6.01 -6.31
C LYS A 287 -18.48 5.60 -6.75
N LEU A 288 -17.57 5.28 -5.82
CA LEU A 288 -16.20 4.91 -6.16
C LEU A 288 -16.16 3.62 -6.99
N ILE A 289 -16.91 2.61 -6.57
CA ILE A 289 -17.01 1.33 -7.29
C ILE A 289 -17.58 1.54 -8.70
N ASP A 290 -18.62 2.38 -8.82
CA ASP A 290 -19.22 2.71 -10.10
C ASP A 290 -18.25 3.45 -11.02
N LEU A 291 -17.42 4.33 -10.46
CA LEU A 291 -16.38 5.05 -11.21
C LEU A 291 -15.39 4.07 -11.85
N PHE A 292 -14.86 3.11 -11.09
CA PHE A 292 -13.96 2.08 -11.61
C PHE A 292 -14.66 1.20 -12.67
N LYS A 293 -15.88 0.76 -12.39
CA LYS A 293 -16.66 -0.06 -13.31
C LYS A 293 -16.93 0.66 -14.64
N ASN A 294 -17.28 1.93 -14.58
CA ASN A 294 -17.70 2.69 -15.76
C ASN A 294 -16.52 3.17 -16.59
N ASP A 295 -15.45 3.65 -15.95
CA ASP A 295 -14.33 4.29 -16.65
C ASP A 295 -13.10 3.37 -16.77
N CYS A 296 -12.80 2.53 -15.80
CA CYS A 296 -11.70 1.56 -15.91
C CYS A 296 -12.14 0.23 -16.52
N LYS A 297 -13.46 -0.02 -16.64
CA LYS A 297 -14.04 -1.30 -17.08
C LYS A 297 -13.61 -2.47 -16.19
N ALA A 298 -13.39 -2.20 -14.91
CA ALA A 298 -12.87 -3.15 -13.94
C ALA A 298 -13.66 -3.10 -12.64
N GLY A 299 -13.80 -4.25 -11.97
CA GLY A 299 -14.22 -4.31 -10.57
C GLY A 299 -13.10 -3.76 -9.68
N PHE A 300 -13.45 -2.93 -8.69
CA PHE A 300 -12.51 -2.45 -7.68
C PHE A 300 -12.87 -3.03 -6.32
N GLN A 301 -11.88 -3.58 -5.63
CA GLN A 301 -12.00 -4.13 -4.30
C GLN A 301 -10.88 -3.58 -3.42
N MET A 302 -11.15 -3.44 -2.14
CA MET A 302 -10.16 -3.01 -1.15
C MET A 302 -10.22 -3.96 0.05
N ALA A 303 -9.06 -4.39 0.55
CA ALA A 303 -8.99 -5.23 1.73
C ALA A 303 -7.83 -4.87 2.64
N TYR A 304 -8.06 -5.12 3.93
CA TYR A 304 -7.05 -5.20 4.97
C TYR A 304 -6.75 -6.67 5.27
N VAL A 305 -5.48 -7.01 5.32
CA VAL A 305 -5.03 -8.39 5.55
C VAL A 305 -3.77 -8.38 6.42
N SER A 306 -3.62 -9.38 7.29
CA SER A 306 -2.36 -9.53 8.01
C SER A 306 -1.24 -10.01 7.09
N ALA A 307 0.01 -9.65 7.40
CA ALA A 307 1.19 -10.12 6.65
C ALA A 307 1.29 -11.66 6.66
N LYS A 308 0.85 -12.30 7.76
CA LYS A 308 0.77 -13.76 7.86
C LYS A 308 -0.25 -14.34 6.88
N GLU A 309 -1.47 -13.79 6.86
CA GLU A 309 -2.52 -14.22 5.93
C GLU A 309 -2.11 -13.95 4.47
N PHE A 310 -1.48 -12.83 4.19
CA PHE A 310 -0.95 -12.55 2.85
C PHE A 310 0.09 -13.58 2.42
N ALA A 311 1.00 -13.99 3.31
CA ALA A 311 1.95 -15.07 3.04
C ALA A 311 1.26 -16.42 2.78
N ASP A 312 0.13 -16.69 3.44
CA ASP A 312 -0.70 -17.88 3.19
C ASP A 312 -1.39 -17.81 1.81
N ILE A 313 -1.95 -16.65 1.45
CA ILE A 313 -2.58 -16.41 0.14
C ILE A 313 -1.60 -16.72 -1.00
N ILE A 314 -0.38 -16.22 -0.89
CA ILE A 314 0.63 -16.40 -1.94
C ILE A 314 1.42 -17.72 -1.83
N GLY A 315 1.00 -18.62 -0.93
CA GLY A 315 1.53 -19.99 -0.86
C GLY A 315 2.94 -20.10 -0.31
N VAL A 316 3.37 -19.22 0.58
CA VAL A 316 4.72 -19.33 1.20
C VAL A 316 4.81 -20.55 2.10
N THR A 317 5.74 -21.44 1.81
CA THR A 317 5.97 -22.71 2.54
C THR A 317 7.45 -22.95 2.86
N GLY A 318 7.73 -24.04 3.56
CA GLY A 318 9.09 -24.52 3.83
C GLY A 318 9.95 -23.55 4.63
N ALA A 319 11.25 -23.55 4.39
CA ALA A 319 12.24 -22.76 5.14
C ALA A 319 11.96 -21.26 5.12
N ARG A 320 11.36 -20.74 4.04
CA ARG A 320 10.94 -19.34 3.96
C ARG A 320 9.80 -19.04 4.93
N ARG A 321 8.82 -19.95 5.06
CA ARG A 321 7.74 -19.80 6.04
C ARG A 321 8.26 -19.81 7.48
N GLU A 322 9.23 -20.65 7.76
CA GLU A 322 9.90 -20.68 9.07
C GLU A 322 10.64 -19.36 9.34
N PHE A 323 11.41 -18.86 8.38
CA PHE A 323 12.05 -17.56 8.50
C PHE A 323 11.05 -16.43 8.77
N LEU A 324 9.92 -16.37 8.04
CA LEU A 324 8.89 -15.37 8.25
C LEU A 324 8.23 -15.49 9.62
N ARG A 325 7.97 -16.72 10.08
CA ARG A 325 7.45 -16.95 11.42
C ARG A 325 8.40 -16.37 12.47
N ASP A 326 9.68 -16.69 12.39
CA ASP A 326 10.66 -16.29 13.38
C ASP A 326 10.95 -14.77 13.33
N ARG A 327 10.72 -14.14 12.17
CA ARG A 327 11.02 -12.73 11.95
C ARG A 327 9.82 -11.79 12.14
N TYR A 328 8.60 -12.23 11.78
CA TYR A 328 7.43 -11.36 11.68
C TYR A 328 6.17 -11.93 12.36
N PHE A 329 5.97 -13.24 12.38
CA PHE A 329 4.66 -13.80 12.73
C PHE A 329 4.60 -14.48 14.11
N GLY A 330 5.72 -14.86 14.70
CA GLY A 330 5.78 -15.53 15.99
C GLY A 330 5.38 -17.01 15.97
#